data_536463fbdb5d561620e3c8584923fc94
#
_entry.id   536463fbdb5d561620e3c8584923fc94
#
_cell.length_a   1.000
_cell.length_b   1.000
_cell.length_c   1.000
_cell.angle_alpha   90.00
_cell.angle_beta   90.00
_cell.angle_gamma   90.00
#
_symmetry.space_group_name_H-M   'P 1'
#
loop_
_entity.id
_entity.type
_entity.pdbx_description
1 polymer ?
#
loop_
_entity_poly.entity_id
_entity_poly.type
_entity_poly.pdbx_seq_one_letter_code
_entity_poly.pdbx_strand_id
1 'polypeptide(L)'
;KAYIGYGIGTDLAQAEAALAPRVARSRAYWERMAGEYWPELQEQGLGAMEAFFGPHEKYYAIDGGQFPAKALVTGRRAGRRYAFTLGVSALCQPAVEQFWQDEASQHRRIELGFAAGEDLPEEAWMGMLNWLSAQSGLPWRYLSWLGHGHTIPCNRLPGFEAVLFVDPRELA
;
A
#
# COMPACT_ATOMS: atom_id res chain seq x y z
N LYS A 1 -14.05 14.88 -1.12
CA LYS A 1 -14.49 14.29 -2.40
C LYS A 1 -13.64 13.06 -2.60
N ALA A 2 -14.21 11.88 -2.46
CA ALA A 2 -13.54 10.66 -2.85
C ALA A 2 -13.50 10.62 -4.38
N TYR A 3 -12.32 10.69 -4.95
CA TYR A 3 -12.13 10.39 -6.36
C TYR A 3 -12.06 8.88 -6.50
N ILE A 4 -13.19 8.26 -6.56
CA ILE A 4 -13.29 6.91 -7.07
C ILE A 4 -13.30 7.07 -8.57
N GLY A 5 -12.46 6.37 -9.25
CA GLY A 5 -12.20 6.45 -10.67
C GLY A 5 -13.33 6.25 -11.64
N TYR A 6 -14.34 7.03 -11.47
CA TYR A 6 -15.47 7.10 -12.37
C TYR A 6 -15.48 8.47 -13.01
N GLY A 7 -15.84 8.52 -14.26
CA GLY A 7 -15.97 9.76 -15.00
C GLY A 7 -16.85 10.76 -14.25
N ILE A 8 -16.67 12.03 -14.54
CA ILE A 8 -17.50 13.11 -13.99
C ILE A 8 -18.96 12.77 -14.19
N GLY A 9 -19.72 12.70 -13.09
CA GLY A 9 -21.16 12.40 -13.13
C GLY A 9 -21.54 10.98 -12.73
N THR A 10 -20.58 10.10 -12.42
CA THR A 10 -20.93 8.77 -11.90
C THR A 10 -21.34 8.84 -10.44
N ASP A 11 -22.47 8.26 -10.12
CA ASP A 11 -22.96 8.11 -8.76
C ASP A 11 -22.05 7.15 -7.98
N LEU A 12 -21.71 7.50 -6.74
CA LEU A 12 -20.87 6.68 -5.85
C LEU A 12 -21.48 5.28 -5.66
N ALA A 13 -22.79 5.17 -5.49
CA ALA A 13 -23.47 3.90 -5.30
C ALA A 13 -23.35 2.99 -6.56
N GLN A 14 -23.44 3.57 -7.75
CA GLN A 14 -23.24 2.83 -8.99
C GLN A 14 -21.79 2.35 -9.12
N ALA A 15 -20.85 3.20 -8.70
CA ALA A 15 -19.45 2.89 -8.69
C ALA A 15 -19.13 1.71 -7.74
N GLU A 16 -19.61 1.78 -6.53
CA GLU A 16 -19.48 0.70 -5.55
C GLU A 16 -20.10 -0.61 -6.05
N ALA A 17 -21.30 -0.55 -6.62
CA ALA A 17 -21.97 -1.71 -7.17
C ALA A 17 -21.18 -2.37 -8.31
N ALA A 18 -20.54 -1.58 -9.17
CA ALA A 18 -19.72 -2.10 -10.26
C ALA A 18 -18.42 -2.74 -9.80
N LEU A 19 -17.78 -2.21 -8.73
CA LEU A 19 -16.51 -2.70 -8.22
C LEU A 19 -16.63 -3.79 -7.16
N ALA A 20 -17.71 -3.83 -6.41
CA ALA A 20 -17.93 -4.80 -5.35
C ALA A 20 -17.71 -6.27 -5.79
N PRO A 21 -18.19 -6.72 -6.97
CA PRO A 21 -17.95 -8.08 -7.43
C PRO A 21 -16.46 -8.40 -7.65
N ARG A 22 -15.65 -7.42 -8.02
CA ARG A 22 -14.20 -7.59 -8.24
C ARG A 22 -13.47 -7.72 -6.91
N VAL A 23 -13.82 -6.87 -5.94
CA VAL A 23 -13.29 -6.97 -4.58
C VAL A 23 -13.66 -8.30 -3.95
N ALA A 24 -14.91 -8.73 -4.10
CA ALA A 24 -15.37 -10.03 -3.58
C ALA A 24 -14.60 -11.21 -4.20
N ARG A 25 -14.35 -11.21 -5.52
CA ARG A 25 -13.53 -12.25 -6.17
C ARG A 25 -12.08 -12.25 -5.69
N SER A 26 -11.48 -11.07 -5.54
CA SER A 26 -10.12 -10.94 -5.02
C SER A 26 -10.01 -11.45 -3.58
N ARG A 27 -11.00 -11.13 -2.76
CA ARG A 27 -11.07 -11.63 -1.38
C ARG A 27 -11.21 -13.16 -1.34
N ALA A 28 -12.16 -13.73 -2.08
CA ALA A 28 -12.37 -15.17 -2.13
C ALA A 28 -11.14 -15.93 -2.64
N TYR A 29 -10.44 -15.36 -3.63
CA TYR A 29 -9.16 -15.90 -4.08
C TYR A 29 -8.13 -15.89 -2.95
N TRP A 30 -7.96 -14.76 -2.27
CA TRP A 30 -6.99 -14.62 -1.19
C TRP A 30 -7.30 -15.53 0.00
N GLU A 31 -8.56 -15.59 0.44
CA GLU A 31 -8.98 -16.47 1.54
C GLU A 31 -8.62 -17.94 1.27
N ARG A 32 -8.78 -18.36 0.02
CA ARG A 32 -8.40 -19.73 -0.40
C ARG A 32 -6.89 -19.92 -0.43
N MET A 33 -6.13 -18.91 -0.85
CA MET A 33 -4.69 -19.00 -1.09
C MET A 33 -3.84 -18.60 0.13
N ALA A 34 -4.41 -17.88 1.11
CA ALA A 34 -3.66 -17.32 2.24
C ALA A 34 -2.95 -18.40 3.09
N GLY A 35 -3.56 -19.58 3.28
CA GLY A 35 -2.97 -20.67 4.04
C GLY A 35 -1.81 -21.37 3.34
N GLU A 36 -1.80 -21.39 2.02
CA GLU A 36 -0.83 -22.12 1.20
C GLU A 36 0.31 -21.23 0.70
N TYR A 37 -0.01 -20.04 0.26
CA TYR A 37 0.91 -19.16 -0.47
C TYR A 37 1.45 -17.97 0.33
N TRP A 38 0.79 -17.60 1.43
CA TRP A 38 1.25 -16.45 2.22
C TRP A 38 2.69 -16.61 2.73
N PRO A 39 3.10 -17.75 3.30
CA PRO A 39 4.47 -17.92 3.75
C PRO A 39 5.49 -17.75 2.62
N GLU A 40 5.20 -18.27 1.44
CA GLU A 40 6.07 -18.13 0.27
C GLU A 40 6.13 -16.68 -0.23
N LEU A 41 5.00 -16.00 -0.35
CA LEU A 41 4.94 -14.59 -0.73
C LEU A 41 5.66 -13.69 0.27
N GLN A 42 5.51 -13.99 1.56
CA GLN A 42 6.18 -13.29 2.64
C GLN A 42 7.71 -13.45 2.54
N GLU A 43 8.19 -14.67 2.37
CA GLU A 43 9.61 -14.96 2.23
C GLU A 43 10.21 -14.29 0.99
N GLN A 44 9.57 -14.42 -0.16
CA GLN A 44 10.01 -13.79 -1.41
C GLN A 44 10.03 -12.26 -1.32
N GLY A 45 8.96 -11.67 -0.78
CA GLY A 45 8.86 -10.22 -0.62
C GLY A 45 9.89 -9.67 0.36
N LEU A 46 10.07 -10.34 1.49
CA LEU A 46 11.06 -9.97 2.49
C LEU A 46 12.48 -10.11 1.93
N GLY A 47 12.77 -11.24 1.27
CA GLY A 47 14.06 -11.46 0.64
C GLY A 47 14.41 -10.42 -0.44
N ALA A 48 13.43 -10.01 -1.25
CA ALA A 48 13.63 -8.94 -2.23
C ALA A 48 13.92 -7.58 -1.57
N MET A 49 13.22 -7.25 -0.50
CA MET A 49 13.47 -6.02 0.27
C MET A 49 14.85 -6.04 0.92
N GLU A 50 15.22 -7.15 1.56
CA GLU A 50 16.51 -7.30 2.23
C GLU A 50 17.69 -7.28 1.25
N ALA A 51 17.53 -7.83 0.07
CA ALA A 51 18.54 -7.76 -0.98
C ALA A 51 18.85 -6.32 -1.41
N PHE A 52 17.84 -5.44 -1.38
CA PHE A 52 18.00 -4.04 -1.77
C PHE A 52 18.32 -3.12 -0.58
N PHE A 53 17.62 -3.27 0.54
CA PHE A 53 17.72 -2.36 1.68
C PHE A 53 18.60 -2.87 2.82
N GLY A 54 19.03 -4.14 2.77
CA GLY A 54 19.73 -4.81 3.88
C GLY A 54 18.75 -5.48 4.84
N PRO A 55 19.25 -6.19 5.87
CA PRO A 55 18.43 -6.92 6.82
C PRO A 55 17.39 -6.03 7.48
N HIS A 56 16.17 -6.53 7.64
CA HIS A 56 15.13 -5.83 8.38
C HIS A 56 15.41 -5.86 9.89
N GLU A 57 14.94 -4.85 10.61
CA GLU A 57 15.08 -4.77 12.07
C GLU A 57 13.82 -5.23 12.79
N LYS A 58 12.65 -4.88 12.23
CA LYS A 58 11.37 -5.21 12.84
C LYS A 58 10.34 -5.58 11.78
N TYR A 59 9.49 -6.51 12.15
CA TYR A 59 8.34 -6.98 11.38
C TYR A 59 7.08 -6.82 12.24
N TYR A 60 6.10 -6.09 11.72
CA TYR A 60 4.83 -5.84 12.41
C TYR A 60 3.69 -6.40 11.56
N ALA A 61 2.92 -7.35 12.08
CA ALA A 61 1.64 -7.70 11.48
C ALA A 61 0.66 -6.53 11.66
N ILE A 62 0.08 -6.04 10.56
CA ILE A 62 -0.78 -4.85 10.55
C ILE A 62 -2.19 -5.14 10.05
N ASP A 63 -2.50 -6.41 9.77
CA ASP A 63 -3.82 -6.84 9.32
C ASP A 63 -4.80 -7.12 10.46
N GLY A 64 -4.30 -7.27 11.69
CA GLY A 64 -5.12 -7.66 12.84
C GLY A 64 -5.73 -9.06 12.70
N GLY A 65 -5.10 -9.94 11.92
CA GLY A 65 -5.61 -11.26 11.58
C GLY A 65 -6.76 -11.22 10.56
N GLN A 66 -6.94 -10.09 9.88
CA GLN A 66 -7.98 -9.91 8.86
C GLN A 66 -7.38 -9.94 7.45
N PHE A 67 -8.24 -10.20 6.50
CA PHE A 67 -7.90 -10.10 5.08
C PHE A 67 -7.66 -8.67 4.63
N PRO A 68 -6.66 -8.41 3.75
CA PRO A 68 -5.57 -9.31 3.39
C PRO A 68 -4.48 -9.33 4.47
N ALA A 69 -3.73 -10.44 4.56
CA ALA A 69 -2.55 -10.49 5.42
C ALA A 69 -1.54 -9.43 4.99
N LYS A 70 -1.09 -8.62 5.94
CA LYS A 70 -0.18 -7.49 5.69
C LYS A 70 0.78 -7.30 6.86
N ALA A 71 1.97 -6.86 6.51
CA ALA A 71 2.96 -6.46 7.48
C ALA A 71 3.56 -5.08 7.15
N LEU A 72 4.18 -4.48 8.15
CA LEU A 72 5.15 -3.41 8.01
C LEU A 72 6.52 -3.95 8.37
N VAL A 73 7.48 -3.71 7.50
CA VAL A 73 8.88 -4.09 7.67
C VAL A 73 9.71 -2.82 7.79
N THR A 74 10.56 -2.75 8.80
CA THR A 74 11.44 -1.59 9.01
C THR A 74 12.89 -2.01 9.08
N GLY A 75 13.79 -1.11 8.72
CA GLY A 75 15.22 -1.31 8.81
C GLY A 75 15.98 0.00 8.63
N ARG A 76 17.31 -0.12 8.53
CA ARG A 76 18.24 0.99 8.29
C ARG A 76 19.21 0.68 7.17
N ARG A 77 19.51 1.73 6.39
CA ARG A 77 20.54 1.68 5.36
C ARG A 77 21.08 3.08 5.09
N ALA A 78 22.39 3.21 5.03
CA ALA A 78 23.05 4.45 4.61
C ALA A 78 22.60 5.70 5.38
N GLY A 79 22.46 5.62 6.72
CA GLY A 79 22.05 6.74 7.57
C GLY A 79 20.57 7.11 7.46
N ARG A 80 19.74 6.19 6.95
CA ARG A 80 18.28 6.36 6.84
C ARG A 80 17.55 5.19 7.45
N ARG A 81 16.44 5.51 8.10
CA ARG A 81 15.41 4.54 8.48
C ARG A 81 14.44 4.38 7.32
N TYR A 82 13.97 3.17 7.09
CA TYR A 82 12.94 2.90 6.08
C TYR A 82 11.83 2.03 6.65
N ALA A 83 10.67 2.15 6.07
CA ALA A 83 9.52 1.28 6.32
C ALA A 83 8.82 0.94 5.00
N PHE A 84 8.39 -0.31 4.86
CA PHE A 84 7.63 -0.79 3.72
C PHE A 84 6.47 -1.67 4.18
N THR A 85 5.38 -1.61 3.45
CA THR A 85 4.34 -2.63 3.56
C THR A 85 4.78 -3.91 2.87
N LEU A 86 4.27 -5.03 3.34
CA LEU A 86 4.47 -6.34 2.74
C LEU A 86 3.12 -7.05 2.68
N GLY A 87 2.73 -7.50 1.48
CA GLY A 87 1.47 -8.21 1.26
C GLY A 87 0.33 -7.35 0.71
N VAL A 88 0.48 -6.03 0.66
CA VAL A 88 -0.51 -5.15 -0.01
C VAL A 88 -0.58 -5.49 -1.50
N SER A 89 0.56 -5.79 -2.10
CA SER A 89 0.68 -6.22 -3.50
C SER A 89 0.10 -7.60 -3.81
N ALA A 90 -0.24 -8.41 -2.80
CA ALA A 90 -0.91 -9.70 -3.02
C ALA A 90 -2.27 -9.55 -3.71
N LEU A 91 -2.91 -8.40 -3.58
CA LEU A 91 -4.19 -8.08 -4.21
C LEU A 91 -4.05 -6.98 -5.27
N CYS A 92 -4.84 -7.14 -6.34
CA CYS A 92 -5.00 -6.05 -7.30
C CYS A 92 -5.86 -4.93 -6.71
N GLN A 93 -5.46 -3.70 -6.95
CA GLN A 93 -6.25 -2.54 -6.60
C GLN A 93 -7.57 -2.51 -7.40
N PRO A 94 -8.72 -2.15 -6.79
CA PRO A 94 -10.03 -2.33 -7.41
C PRO A 94 -10.26 -1.51 -8.68
N ALA A 95 -9.79 -0.27 -8.72
CA ALA A 95 -10.17 0.70 -9.75
C ALA A 95 -9.12 0.92 -10.85
N VAL A 96 -7.96 0.28 -10.77
CA VAL A 96 -6.84 0.53 -11.69
C VAL A 96 -7.21 0.36 -13.16
N GLU A 97 -7.95 -0.70 -13.49
CA GLU A 97 -8.28 -1.00 -14.89
C GLU A 97 -9.20 0.03 -15.53
N GLN A 98 -9.91 0.80 -14.74
CA GLN A 98 -10.79 1.86 -15.26
C GLN A 98 -10.00 3.09 -15.72
N PHE A 99 -8.85 3.31 -15.12
CA PHE A 99 -8.00 4.46 -15.45
C PHE A 99 -6.93 4.14 -16.48
N TRP A 100 -6.31 2.96 -16.31
CA TRP A 100 -5.11 2.61 -17.03
C TRP A 100 -5.33 1.65 -18.19
N GLN A 101 -6.55 1.11 -18.32
CA GLN A 101 -6.95 0.22 -19.42
C GLN A 101 -5.85 -0.81 -19.76
N ASP A 102 -5.19 -0.67 -20.89
CA ASP A 102 -4.15 -1.61 -21.36
C ASP A 102 -2.88 -1.58 -20.49
N GLU A 103 -2.58 -0.46 -19.86
CA GLU A 103 -1.43 -0.30 -18.95
C GLU A 103 -1.73 -0.72 -17.50
N ALA A 104 -2.95 -1.13 -17.22
CA ALA A 104 -3.40 -1.49 -15.87
C ALA A 104 -2.51 -2.52 -15.18
N SER A 105 -1.86 -3.42 -15.93
CA SER A 105 -0.96 -4.44 -15.39
C SER A 105 0.23 -3.85 -14.60
N GLN A 106 0.70 -2.66 -14.95
CA GLN A 106 1.83 -1.99 -14.32
C GLN A 106 1.45 -1.30 -13.00
N HIS A 107 0.17 -1.02 -12.80
CA HIS A 107 -0.35 -0.24 -11.66
C HIS A 107 -1.25 -1.05 -10.72
N ARG A 108 -1.52 -2.32 -11.04
CA ARG A 108 -2.46 -3.15 -10.28
C ARG A 108 -2.03 -3.43 -8.85
N ARG A 109 -0.73 -3.55 -8.64
CA ARG A 109 -0.15 -4.02 -7.38
C ARG A 109 0.83 -3.00 -6.86
N ILE A 110 0.71 -2.69 -5.58
CA ILE A 110 1.56 -1.71 -4.90
C ILE A 110 2.05 -2.26 -3.57
N GLU A 111 3.26 -1.89 -3.22
CA GLU A 111 3.68 -1.79 -1.83
C GLU A 111 3.95 -0.31 -1.54
N LEU A 112 3.68 0.10 -0.31
CA LEU A 112 3.90 1.46 0.14
C LEU A 112 5.16 1.51 1.01
N GLY A 113 5.92 2.58 0.88
CA GLY A 113 7.10 2.75 1.72
C GLY A 113 7.46 4.21 1.89
N PHE A 114 8.28 4.48 2.88
CA PHE A 114 8.95 5.75 3.06
C PHE A 114 10.32 5.56 3.71
N ALA A 115 11.17 6.57 3.53
CA ALA A 115 12.45 6.66 4.21
C ALA A 115 12.59 8.04 4.90
N ALA A 116 13.26 8.06 6.03
CA ALA A 116 13.53 9.27 6.80
C ALA A 116 14.97 9.26 7.30
N GLY A 117 15.48 10.43 7.68
CA GLY A 117 16.75 10.53 8.41
C GLY A 117 16.68 9.80 9.75
N GLU A 118 17.82 9.36 10.25
CA GLU A 118 17.91 8.70 11.56
C GLU A 118 17.59 9.65 12.72
N ASP A 119 17.72 10.94 12.49
CA ASP A 119 17.41 12.02 13.42
C ASP A 119 15.91 12.30 13.60
N LEU A 120 15.03 11.65 12.77
CA LEU A 120 13.59 11.78 12.96
C LEU A 120 13.20 11.28 14.36
N PRO A 121 12.52 12.11 15.19
CA PRO A 121 12.07 11.70 16.52
C PRO A 121 11.24 10.41 16.50
N GLU A 122 11.42 9.55 17.50
CA GLU A 122 10.74 8.25 17.55
C GLU A 122 9.20 8.38 17.51
N GLU A 123 8.65 9.39 18.15
CA GLU A 123 7.21 9.66 18.12
C GLU A 123 6.73 9.95 16.68
N ALA A 124 7.47 10.77 15.93
CA ALA A 124 7.15 11.08 14.55
C ALA A 124 7.31 9.84 13.66
N TRP A 125 8.36 9.04 13.89
CA TRP A 125 8.58 7.78 13.20
C TRP A 125 7.40 6.81 13.42
N MET A 126 6.99 6.58 14.66
CA MET A 126 5.84 5.73 14.99
C MET A 126 4.53 6.30 14.42
N GLY A 127 4.38 7.62 14.42
CA GLY A 127 3.28 8.31 13.77
C GLY A 127 3.19 8.00 12.27
N MET A 128 4.32 8.00 11.58
CA MET A 128 4.40 7.65 10.16
C MET A 128 4.14 6.17 9.90
N LEU A 129 4.63 5.26 10.75
CA LEU A 129 4.34 3.82 10.64
C LEU A 129 2.82 3.56 10.75
N ASN A 130 2.18 4.17 11.74
CA ASN A 130 0.73 4.06 11.92
C ASN A 130 -0.05 4.66 10.73
N TRP A 131 0.42 5.80 10.23
CA TRP A 131 -0.19 6.41 9.05
C TRP A 131 -0.06 5.50 7.82
N LEU A 132 1.14 4.98 7.54
CA LEU A 132 1.39 4.07 6.42
C LEU A 132 0.53 2.80 6.52
N SER A 133 0.46 2.22 7.72
CA SER A 133 -0.43 1.08 8.00
C SER A 133 -1.88 1.39 7.64
N ALA A 134 -2.38 2.55 8.03
CA ALA A 134 -3.76 2.97 7.73
C ALA A 134 -3.99 3.14 6.22
N GLN A 135 -2.99 3.64 5.46
CA GLN A 135 -3.09 3.81 4.01
C GLN A 135 -3.05 2.48 3.25
N SER A 136 -2.45 1.44 3.82
CA SER A 136 -2.33 0.13 3.17
C SER A 136 -3.67 -0.51 2.77
N GLY A 137 -4.76 -0.13 3.39
CA GLY A 137 -6.11 -0.61 3.06
C GLY A 137 -6.96 0.37 2.24
N LEU A 138 -6.46 1.57 1.95
CA LEU A 138 -7.23 2.64 1.34
C LEU A 138 -7.87 2.26 -0.02
N PRO A 139 -7.15 1.64 -0.97
CA PRO A 139 -7.74 1.28 -2.26
C PRO A 139 -8.99 0.40 -2.14
N TRP A 140 -8.97 -0.57 -1.24
CA TRP A 140 -10.08 -1.52 -1.07
C TRP A 140 -11.22 -0.94 -0.23
N ARG A 141 -10.90 -0.08 0.74
CA ARG A 141 -11.91 0.59 1.57
C ARG A 141 -12.78 1.54 0.75
N TYR A 142 -12.17 2.23 -0.20
CA TYR A 142 -12.84 3.25 -1.01
C TYR A 142 -13.04 2.83 -2.47
N LEU A 143 -12.77 1.56 -2.80
CA LEU A 143 -12.87 1.01 -4.16
C LEU A 143 -12.13 1.88 -5.18
N SER A 144 -10.91 2.32 -4.80
CA SER A 144 -10.09 3.26 -5.56
C SER A 144 -8.72 2.65 -5.90
N TRP A 145 -7.74 3.49 -6.14
CA TRP A 145 -6.36 3.09 -6.33
C TRP A 145 -5.41 4.16 -5.78
N LEU A 146 -4.17 3.75 -5.52
CA LEU A 146 -3.06 4.62 -5.16
C LEU A 146 -1.94 4.46 -6.20
N GLY A 147 -1.27 5.54 -6.52
CA GLY A 147 -0.14 5.52 -7.44
C GLY A 147 0.57 6.86 -7.50
N HIS A 148 1.48 6.98 -8.45
CA HIS A 148 2.25 8.20 -8.69
C HIS A 148 1.36 9.43 -8.81
N GLY A 149 1.76 10.53 -8.17
CA GLY A 149 1.04 11.81 -8.19
C GLY A 149 -0.12 11.93 -7.21
N HIS A 150 -0.54 10.85 -6.55
CA HIS A 150 -1.58 10.96 -5.53
C HIS A 150 -1.08 11.67 -4.28
N THR A 151 -1.92 12.54 -3.73
CA THR A 151 -1.64 13.27 -2.49
C THR A 151 -2.68 12.91 -1.44
N ILE A 152 -2.22 12.54 -0.25
CA ILE A 152 -3.06 12.19 0.89
C ILE A 152 -2.70 13.11 2.06
N PRO A 153 -3.70 13.69 2.76
CA PRO A 153 -3.45 14.47 3.97
C PRO A 153 -2.65 13.68 5.01
N CYS A 154 -1.64 14.31 5.59
CA CYS A 154 -0.82 13.73 6.64
C CYS A 154 -0.42 14.81 7.65
N ASN A 155 -0.85 14.64 8.88
CA ASN A 155 -0.52 15.51 10.01
C ASN A 155 0.41 14.83 11.02
N ARG A 156 1.18 13.83 10.58
CA ARG A 156 2.07 13.04 11.45
C ARG A 156 3.50 13.57 11.51
N LEU A 157 3.85 14.43 10.57
CA LEU A 157 5.15 15.11 10.54
C LEU A 157 4.93 16.61 10.74
N PRO A 158 5.58 17.23 11.73
CA PRO A 158 5.52 18.68 11.91
C PRO A 158 5.95 19.43 10.65
N GLY A 159 5.16 20.40 10.21
CA GLY A 159 5.45 21.20 9.02
C GLY A 159 5.02 20.56 7.69
N PHE A 160 4.40 19.39 7.71
CA PHE A 160 3.85 18.74 6.52
C PHE A 160 2.34 18.51 6.67
N GLU A 161 1.58 18.89 5.67
CA GLU A 161 0.13 18.73 5.64
C GLU A 161 -0.32 17.52 4.81
N ALA A 162 0.52 17.07 3.88
CA ALA A 162 0.22 15.99 2.96
C ALA A 162 1.46 15.18 2.58
N VAL A 163 1.23 13.96 2.13
CA VAL A 163 2.21 13.06 1.52
C VAL A 163 1.87 12.90 0.04
N LEU A 164 2.84 13.12 -0.81
CA LEU A 164 2.78 12.80 -2.24
C LEU A 164 3.32 11.39 -2.46
N PHE A 165 2.55 10.55 -3.14
CA PHE A 165 3.03 9.25 -3.58
C PHE A 165 3.83 9.38 -4.87
N VAL A 166 5.00 8.77 -4.89
CA VAL A 166 5.89 8.78 -6.04
C VAL A 166 6.25 7.36 -6.41
N ASP A 167 6.14 7.02 -7.68
CA ASP A 167 6.70 5.78 -8.18
C ASP A 167 8.21 5.99 -8.40
N PRO A 168 9.09 5.23 -7.73
CA PRO A 168 10.53 5.40 -7.89
C PRO A 168 11.01 5.24 -9.33
N ARG A 169 10.28 4.51 -10.17
CA ARG A 169 10.60 4.34 -11.60
C ARG A 169 10.42 5.61 -12.41
N GLU A 170 9.56 6.53 -11.94
CA GLU A 170 9.31 7.83 -12.57
C GLU A 170 10.33 8.91 -12.15
N LEU A 171 11.24 8.56 -11.23
CA LEU A 171 12.29 9.46 -10.73
C LEU A 171 13.68 9.16 -11.33
N ALA A 172 13.79 8.15 -12.16
CA ALA A 172 15.06 7.65 -12.71
C ALA A 172 15.47 8.40 -14.00
#